data_0d7b8f13ea0e79b658e2e71ec2fd92e4
#
_entry.id   0d7b8f13ea0e79b658e2e71ec2fd92e4
#
_cell.length_a   1.000
_cell.length_b   1.000
_cell.length_c   1.000
_cell.angle_alpha   90.00
_cell.angle_beta   90.00
_cell.angle_gamma   90.00
#
_symmetry.space_group_name_H-M   'P 1'
#
loop_
_entity.id
_entity.type
_entity.pdbx_description
1 polymer ?
#
loop_
_entity_poly.entity_id
_entity_poly.type
_entity_poly.pdbx_seq_one_letter_code
_entity_poly.pdbx_strand_id
1 'polypeptide(L)' 'MSPDDLRSAMRILGYRTQSDLAAAIGVSRSTVSLWLEGKVGVPRPMAMLLRMLIAAQRRVF' A
#
# COMPACT_ATOMS: atom_id res chain seq x y z
N MET A 1 -8.89 -1.04 4.93
CA MET A 1 -7.85 0.01 4.82
C MET A 1 -8.44 1.19 4.06
N SER A 2 -8.42 2.35 4.67
CA SER A 2 -8.91 3.58 4.03
C SER A 2 -7.84 4.16 3.10
N PRO A 3 -8.22 5.12 2.22
CA PRO A 3 -7.19 5.82 1.42
C PRO A 3 -6.11 6.47 2.27
N ASP A 4 -6.48 7.04 3.42
CA ASP A 4 -5.50 7.65 4.33
C ASP A 4 -4.57 6.61 4.93
N ASP A 5 -5.10 5.44 5.30
CA ASP A 5 -4.28 4.33 5.79
C ASP A 5 -3.29 3.89 4.71
N LEU A 6 -3.73 3.84 3.46
CA LEU A 6 -2.88 3.46 2.37
C LEU A 6 -1.75 4.48 2.15
N ARG A 7 -2.07 5.77 2.21
CA ARG A 7 -1.04 6.81 2.11
C ARG A 7 -0.02 6.72 3.23
N SER A 8 -0.49 6.44 4.44
CA SER A 8 0.41 6.24 5.59
C SER A 8 1.32 5.04 5.38
N ALA A 9 0.77 3.92 4.89
CA ALA A 9 1.55 2.73 4.61
C ALA A 9 2.62 3.01 3.56
N MET A 10 2.27 3.72 2.48
CA MET A 10 3.22 4.10 1.44
C MET A 10 4.38 4.91 2.03
N ARG A 11 4.07 5.87 2.89
CA ARG A 11 5.07 6.72 3.52
C ARG A 11 6.01 5.91 4.40
N ILE A 12 5.44 5.04 5.24
CA ILE A 12 6.22 4.21 6.15
C ILE A 12 7.15 3.28 5.35
N LEU A 13 6.66 2.72 4.26
CA LEU A 13 7.41 1.77 3.44
C LEU A 13 8.34 2.44 2.43
N GLY A 14 8.28 3.77 2.30
CA GLY A 14 9.15 4.51 1.41
C GLY A 14 8.71 4.49 -0.04
N TYR A 15 7.47 4.14 -0.33
CA TYR A 15 6.93 4.18 -1.70
C TYR A 15 6.43 5.58 -1.98
N ARG A 16 7.16 6.33 -2.80
CA ARG A 16 6.87 7.74 -3.05
C ARG A 16 5.78 7.94 -4.09
N THR A 17 5.62 7.00 -5.01
CA THR A 17 4.66 7.13 -6.11
C THR A 17 3.73 5.93 -6.13
N GLN A 18 2.60 6.10 -6.85
CA GLN A 18 1.67 5.00 -7.07
C GLN A 18 2.35 3.86 -7.83
N SER A 19 3.22 4.20 -8.76
CA SER A 19 3.98 3.20 -9.52
C SER A 19 4.90 2.40 -8.63
N ASP A 20 5.53 3.05 -7.65
CA ASP A 20 6.41 2.37 -6.70
C ASP A 20 5.63 1.32 -5.89
N LEU A 21 4.48 1.72 -5.36
CA LEU A 21 3.63 0.79 -4.62
C LEU A 21 3.15 -0.35 -5.52
N ALA A 22 2.67 -0.01 -6.71
CA ALA A 22 2.14 -1.01 -7.65
C ALA A 22 3.20 -2.06 -7.99
N ALA A 23 4.42 -1.63 -8.27
CA ALA A 23 5.52 -2.54 -8.58
C ALA A 23 5.87 -3.43 -7.38
N ALA A 24 5.85 -2.85 -6.18
CA ALA A 24 6.24 -3.57 -4.97
C ALA A 24 5.28 -4.72 -4.63
N ILE A 25 3.98 -4.54 -4.88
CA ILE A 25 2.98 -5.54 -4.51
C ILE A 25 2.37 -6.26 -5.72
N GLY A 26 2.84 -5.96 -6.92
CA GLY A 26 2.46 -6.71 -8.11
C GLY A 26 1.08 -6.39 -8.68
N VAL A 27 0.62 -5.14 -8.55
CA VAL A 27 -0.65 -4.69 -9.15
C VAL A 27 -0.37 -3.58 -10.14
N SER A 28 -1.39 -3.16 -10.90
CA SER A 28 -1.24 -2.07 -11.84
C SER A 28 -1.31 -0.73 -11.10
N ARG A 29 -0.68 0.30 -11.68
CA ARG A 29 -0.77 1.66 -11.18
C ARG A 29 -2.21 2.15 -11.13
N SER A 30 -3.02 1.79 -12.12
CA SER A 30 -4.43 2.17 -12.18
C SER A 30 -5.20 1.62 -10.98
N THR A 31 -4.88 0.41 -10.56
CA THR A 31 -5.50 -0.20 -9.38
C THR A 31 -5.17 0.59 -8.13
N VAL A 32 -3.90 0.96 -7.95
CA VAL A 32 -3.48 1.78 -6.80
C VAL A 32 -4.20 3.12 -6.82
N SER A 33 -4.34 3.73 -8.00
CA SER A 33 -5.03 5.01 -8.15
C SER A 33 -6.48 4.91 -7.66
N LEU A 34 -7.19 3.84 -8.04
CA LEU A 34 -8.57 3.62 -7.60
C LEU A 34 -8.67 3.49 -6.09
N TRP A 35 -7.72 2.80 -5.47
CA TRP A 35 -7.67 2.66 -4.01
C TRP A 35 -7.46 4.01 -3.33
N LEU A 36 -6.56 4.83 -3.84
CA LEU A 36 -6.25 6.14 -3.25
C LEU A 36 -7.38 7.14 -3.45
N GLU A 37 -8.16 7.00 -4.52
CA GLU A 37 -9.33 7.83 -4.75
C GLU A 37 -10.55 7.38 -3.95
N GLY A 38 -10.47 6.20 -3.33
CA GLY A 38 -11.60 5.66 -2.57
C GLY A 38 -12.70 5.07 -3.43
N LYS A 39 -12.47 4.90 -4.72
CA LYS A 39 -13.46 4.34 -5.65
C LYS A 39 -13.57 2.83 -5.51
N VAL A 40 -12.48 2.17 -5.14
CA VAL A 40 -12.41 0.74 -4.91
C VAL A 40 -11.66 0.53 -3.61
N GLY A 41 -12.19 -0.31 -2.74
CA GLY A 41 -11.52 -0.64 -1.48
C GLY A 41 -10.28 -1.48 -1.71
N VAL A 42 -9.28 -1.31 -0.87
CA VAL A 42 -8.08 -2.17 -0.90
C VAL A 42 -8.52 -3.58 -0.53
N PRO A 43 -8.29 -4.58 -1.39
CA PRO A 43 -8.65 -5.96 -1.06
C PRO A 43 -7.97 -6.40 0.24
N ARG A 44 -8.67 -7.21 1.02
CA ARG A 44 -8.15 -7.65 2.32
C ARG A 44 -6.78 -8.31 2.21
N PRO A 45 -6.50 -9.20 1.25
CA PRO A 45 -5.17 -9.78 1.13
C PRO A 45 -4.08 -8.74 0.90
N MET A 46 -4.37 -7.69 0.14
CA MET A 46 -3.41 -6.61 -0.10
C MET A 46 -3.19 -5.77 1.15
N ALA A 47 -4.26 -5.47 1.88
CA ALA A 47 -4.15 -4.74 3.14
C ALA A 47 -3.32 -5.52 4.15
N MET A 48 -3.51 -6.82 4.22
CA MET A 48 -2.74 -7.69 5.11
C MET A 48 -1.28 -7.73 4.70
N LEU A 49 -1.00 -7.82 3.40
CA LEU A 49 0.37 -7.79 2.90
C LEU A 49 1.08 -6.51 3.31
N LEU A 50 0.44 -5.37 3.14
CA LEU A 50 1.02 -4.08 3.52
C LEU A 50 1.29 -4.01 5.02
N ARG A 51 0.37 -4.51 5.84
CA ARG A 51 0.55 -4.55 7.29
C ARG A 51 1.72 -5.46 7.68
N MET A 52 1.88 -6.58 7.01
CA MET A 52 3.00 -7.49 7.24
C MET A 52 4.32 -6.85 6.86
N LEU A 53 4.36 -6.12 5.74
CA LEU A 53 5.57 -5.41 5.33
C LEU A 53 5.96 -4.33 6.34
N ILE A 54 4.98 -3.60 6.85
CA ILE A 54 5.23 -2.58 7.88
C ILE A 54 5.75 -3.24 9.16
N ALA A 55 5.14 -4.34 9.57
CA ALA A 55 5.57 -5.06 10.77
C ALA A 55 6.99 -5.60 10.61
N ALA A 56 7.32 -6.13 9.45
CA ALA A 56 8.66 -6.62 9.16
C ALA A 56 9.69 -5.50 9.24
N GLN A 57 9.35 -4.32 8.73
CA GLN A 57 10.24 -3.17 8.77
C GLN A 57 10.51 -2.72 10.21
N ARG A 58 9.50 -2.78 11.07
CA ARG A 58 9.64 -2.40 12.48
C ARG A 58 10.51 -3.36 13.28
N ARG A 59 10.70 -4.58 12.78
CA ARG A 59 11.53 -5.59 13.44
C ARG A 59 13.01 -5.45 13.08
N VAL A 60 13.33 -4.59 12.15
CA VAL A 60 14.72 -4.34 11.75
C VAL A 60 15.38 -3.50 12.83
N PHE A 61 16.55 -3.90 13.23
CA PHE A 61 17.33 -3.28 14.30
C PHE A 61 18.78 -3.15 13.91
#